data_460b03643e0bb6b36ea2b99838a12bb3
#
_entry.id   460b03643e0bb6b36ea2b99838a12bb3
#
_cell.length_a   1.000
_cell.length_b   1.000
_cell.length_c   1.000
_cell.angle_alpha   90.00
_cell.angle_beta   90.00
_cell.angle_gamma   90.00
#
_symmetry.space_group_name_H-M   'P 1'
#
loop_
_entity.id
_entity.type
_entity.pdbx_description
1 polymer ?
#
loop_
_entity_poly.entity_id
_entity_poly.type
_entity_poly.pdbx_seq_one_letter_code
_entity_poly.pdbx_strand_id
1 'polypeptide(L)'
;MHSYAKIEIMKLENYHLESHNSDLAAAHQRKLDFISSEIPGSSAIIDKLVDFQIAIPSWALGTGGTRFGRFSSGGEPRNIEEKIEDIGLLHKLNGASGAISLHIPWDTADNPSAIKVLAAQHGLRFDAMNSNTFQDQADQELSYKFGSLQHVDKAVRKQAIEHNIEVIRQGIEIGSKSLTVWLSDGSCFPGQLNFRKAFQNTLESLREVYAALPADWKVFVEYKAFEPNFYSTTVGDWGQSLLYTSKLGPQAYTLVDLGHHLPNANIEQIVSLLLMEEKLGGFHFNDSKYGDDDLTAGSMKPYQLFLIFNELVEGMDARGMSHKDDLGWMIDASHNVKDPLEDLLQSVEAIMIAYAQALSVDREALVAAQSISDVVRCQEILQQAFRTDVRPLVAEARLRAGAALDPLAVYRQYKVREELIKNRGAKTVATGL
;
A
#
# COMPACT_ATOMS: atom_id res chain seq x y z
N MET A 1 28.28 -22.78 19.78
CA MET A 1 28.77 -21.73 18.84
C MET A 1 28.65 -22.28 17.43
N HIS A 2 27.51 -22.02 16.76
CA HIS A 2 27.36 -22.34 15.35
C HIS A 2 27.69 -21.04 14.60
N SER A 3 28.84 -21.06 13.93
CA SER A 3 29.20 -20.01 12.97
C SER A 3 28.17 -20.02 11.85
N TYR A 4 27.25 -19.07 11.84
CA TYR A 4 26.47 -18.77 10.65
C TYR A 4 27.45 -18.20 9.62
N ALA A 5 27.79 -19.03 8.63
CA ALA A 5 28.44 -18.53 7.43
C ALA A 5 27.54 -17.41 6.89
N LYS A 6 28.05 -16.19 6.78
CA LYS A 6 27.37 -15.11 6.05
C LYS A 6 27.14 -15.63 4.63
N ILE A 7 25.90 -16.00 4.34
CA ILE A 7 25.47 -16.31 2.98
C ILE A 7 25.52 -14.96 2.25
N GLU A 8 26.46 -14.81 1.35
CA GLU A 8 26.49 -13.66 0.45
C GLU A 8 25.27 -13.77 -0.47
N ILE A 9 24.18 -13.05 -0.12
CA ILE A 9 23.07 -12.84 -1.04
C ILE A 9 23.65 -12.14 -2.26
N MET A 10 23.23 -12.52 -3.46
CA MET A 10 23.64 -11.85 -4.69
C MET A 10 23.33 -10.36 -4.54
N LYS A 11 24.36 -9.58 -4.28
CA LYS A 11 24.25 -8.14 -4.27
C LYS A 11 24.07 -7.70 -5.72
N LEU A 12 22.84 -7.31 -6.07
CA LEU A 12 22.66 -6.53 -7.29
C LEU A 12 23.45 -5.24 -7.13
N GLU A 13 24.67 -5.23 -7.66
CA GLU A 13 25.59 -4.10 -7.52
C GLU A 13 25.17 -2.95 -8.44
N ASN A 14 25.55 -1.72 -8.11
CA ASN A 14 25.15 -0.54 -8.88
C ASN A 14 25.62 -0.63 -10.34
N TYR A 15 26.79 -1.22 -10.59
CA TYR A 15 27.31 -1.37 -11.94
C TYR A 15 26.40 -2.22 -12.86
N HIS A 16 25.58 -3.13 -12.30
CA HIS A 16 24.59 -3.90 -13.07
C HIS A 16 23.49 -2.97 -13.60
N LEU A 17 23.01 -2.05 -12.76
CA LEU A 17 22.01 -1.05 -13.16
C LEU A 17 22.61 -0.05 -14.16
N GLU A 18 23.81 0.44 -13.90
CA GLU A 18 24.53 1.38 -14.78
C GLU A 18 24.76 0.78 -16.17
N SER A 19 25.20 -0.47 -16.25
CA SER A 19 25.38 -1.17 -17.53
C SER A 19 24.07 -1.29 -18.30
N HIS A 20 23.01 -1.76 -17.64
CA HIS A 20 21.69 -1.91 -18.26
C HIS A 20 21.12 -0.54 -18.72
N ASN A 21 21.24 0.48 -17.89
CA ASN A 21 20.79 1.83 -18.21
C ASN A 21 21.57 2.43 -19.38
N SER A 22 22.89 2.19 -19.45
CA SER A 22 23.74 2.63 -20.56
C SER A 22 23.28 2.07 -21.91
N ASP A 23 22.91 0.78 -21.94
CA ASP A 23 22.42 0.12 -23.17
C ASP A 23 21.10 0.74 -23.65
N LEU A 24 20.26 1.22 -22.75
CA LEU A 24 18.96 1.82 -23.06
C LEU A 24 18.98 3.35 -23.22
N ALA A 25 20.04 4.03 -22.78
CA ALA A 25 20.10 5.48 -22.65
C ALA A 25 19.67 6.24 -23.91
N ALA A 26 20.21 5.89 -25.08
CA ALA A 26 19.91 6.58 -26.33
C ALA A 26 18.43 6.39 -26.77
N ALA A 27 17.85 5.23 -26.52
CA ALA A 27 16.44 4.97 -26.83
C ALA A 27 15.52 5.69 -25.83
N HIS A 28 15.89 5.70 -24.56
CA HIS A 28 15.19 6.43 -23.51
C HIS A 28 15.16 7.93 -23.81
N GLN A 29 16.32 8.55 -24.09
CA GLN A 29 16.43 9.98 -24.36
C GLN A 29 15.50 10.42 -25.51
N ARG A 30 15.47 9.67 -26.63
CA ARG A 30 14.57 10.00 -27.73
C ARG A 30 13.10 9.97 -27.35
N LYS A 31 12.68 9.02 -26.51
CA LYS A 31 11.29 8.93 -26.01
C LYS A 31 10.97 10.06 -25.03
N LEU A 32 11.94 10.38 -24.17
CA LEU A 32 11.82 11.48 -23.22
C LEU A 32 11.70 12.83 -23.91
N ASP A 33 12.54 13.10 -24.91
CA ASP A 33 12.50 14.34 -25.69
C ASP A 33 11.15 14.50 -26.40
N PHE A 34 10.65 13.40 -27.00
CA PHE A 34 9.34 13.40 -27.65
C PHE A 34 8.22 13.73 -26.67
N ILE A 35 8.07 12.98 -25.56
CA ILE A 35 6.97 13.20 -24.62
C ILE A 35 7.09 14.55 -23.90
N SER A 36 8.30 15.04 -23.67
CA SER A 36 8.53 16.35 -23.06
C SER A 36 8.12 17.50 -23.99
N SER A 37 8.12 17.29 -25.31
CA SER A 37 7.59 18.25 -26.26
C SER A 37 6.06 18.26 -26.30
N GLU A 38 5.40 17.17 -25.94
CA GLU A 38 3.94 17.03 -25.92
C GLU A 38 3.31 17.48 -24.57
N ILE A 39 4.06 17.35 -23.47
CA ILE A 39 3.55 17.66 -22.12
C ILE A 39 4.30 18.89 -21.56
N PRO A 40 3.67 20.08 -21.55
CA PRO A 40 4.21 21.24 -20.87
C PRO A 40 4.47 20.95 -19.38
N GLY A 41 5.61 21.34 -18.85
CA GLY A 41 5.95 21.13 -17.45
C GLY A 41 6.35 19.69 -17.08
N SER A 42 6.68 18.84 -18.05
CA SER A 42 7.14 17.45 -17.85
C SER A 42 8.25 17.30 -16.81
N SER A 43 9.16 18.27 -16.68
CA SER A 43 10.20 18.26 -15.63
C SER A 43 9.61 18.29 -14.22
N ALA A 44 8.60 19.11 -13.97
CA ALA A 44 7.93 19.17 -12.66
C ALA A 44 7.15 17.89 -12.36
N ILE A 45 6.61 17.23 -13.39
CA ILE A 45 6.00 15.89 -13.24
C ILE A 45 7.07 14.89 -12.81
N ILE A 46 8.22 14.86 -13.47
CA ILE A 46 9.30 13.95 -13.12
C ILE A 46 9.77 14.19 -11.67
N ASP A 47 9.90 15.44 -11.25
CA ASP A 47 10.31 15.77 -9.87
C ASP A 47 9.28 15.25 -8.84
N LYS A 48 7.98 15.41 -9.09
CA LYS A 48 6.92 14.83 -8.26
C LYS A 48 6.99 13.28 -8.24
N LEU A 49 7.30 12.63 -9.37
CA LEU A 49 7.46 11.18 -9.45
C LEU A 49 8.68 10.67 -8.67
N VAL A 50 9.80 11.39 -8.66
CA VAL A 50 10.99 11.06 -7.86
C VAL A 50 10.67 11.08 -6.37
N ASP A 51 9.88 12.06 -5.95
CA ASP A 51 9.50 12.22 -4.54
C ASP A 51 8.43 11.25 -4.07
N PHE A 52 7.65 10.66 -4.98
CA PHE A 52 6.53 9.78 -4.65
C PHE A 52 7.04 8.38 -4.26
N GLN A 53 6.76 7.96 -3.01
CA GLN A 53 7.25 6.70 -2.47
C GLN A 53 6.09 5.83 -2.00
N ILE A 54 6.09 4.58 -2.43
CA ILE A 54 5.07 3.57 -2.14
C ILE A 54 5.61 2.61 -1.09
N ALA A 55 4.82 2.31 -0.07
CA ALA A 55 5.16 1.31 0.93
C ALA A 55 4.84 -0.10 0.40
N ILE A 56 5.76 -1.02 0.64
CA ILE A 56 5.57 -2.44 0.37
C ILE A 56 5.20 -3.15 1.66
N PRO A 57 4.09 -3.88 1.70
CA PRO A 57 3.70 -4.65 2.87
C PRO A 57 4.59 -5.89 3.03
N SER A 58 5.02 -6.14 4.24
CA SER A 58 5.88 -7.27 4.59
C SER A 58 5.25 -8.63 4.24
N TRP A 59 3.93 -8.71 4.19
CA TRP A 59 3.17 -9.93 3.90
C TRP A 59 2.99 -10.19 2.41
N ALA A 60 3.26 -9.24 1.52
CA ALA A 60 3.16 -9.41 0.07
C ALA A 60 4.45 -9.94 -0.59
N LEU A 61 5.40 -10.48 0.18
CA LEU A 61 6.67 -10.99 -0.36
C LEU A 61 6.66 -12.51 -0.64
N GLY A 62 5.57 -13.17 -0.30
CA GLY A 62 5.32 -14.59 -0.58
C GLY A 62 4.12 -14.81 -1.48
N THR A 63 3.97 -16.06 -1.92
CA THR A 63 2.77 -16.49 -2.64
C THR A 63 1.65 -16.78 -1.66
N GLY A 64 0.44 -16.49 -2.07
CA GLY A 64 -0.76 -16.70 -1.26
C GLY A 64 -1.55 -15.42 -1.10
N GLY A 65 -2.64 -15.53 -0.44
CA GLY A 65 -3.55 -14.46 -0.10
C GLY A 65 -4.48 -14.93 1.00
N THR A 66 -5.23 -14.02 1.58
CA THR A 66 -6.12 -14.33 2.71
C THR A 66 -7.20 -15.34 2.37
N ARG A 67 -7.56 -15.54 1.09
CA ARG A 67 -8.68 -16.38 0.65
C ARG A 67 -8.30 -17.70 0.00
N PHE A 68 -7.05 -17.87 -0.42
CA PHE A 68 -6.64 -18.99 -1.26
C PHE A 68 -5.50 -19.80 -0.66
N GLY A 69 -5.37 -21.04 -1.14
CA GLY A 69 -4.22 -21.89 -0.80
C GLY A 69 -2.90 -21.29 -1.31
N ARG A 70 -1.83 -21.62 -0.61
CA ARG A 70 -0.48 -21.17 -0.94
C ARG A 70 0.24 -22.15 -1.84
N PHE A 71 0.95 -21.60 -2.83
CA PHE A 71 1.86 -22.36 -3.68
C PHE A 71 3.24 -21.70 -3.59
N SER A 72 4.18 -22.31 -2.88
CA SER A 72 5.51 -21.74 -2.72
C SER A 72 6.23 -21.57 -4.07
N SER A 73 6.74 -20.36 -4.32
CA SER A 73 7.64 -20.08 -5.44
C SER A 73 9.09 -20.44 -5.12
N GLY A 74 9.42 -20.66 -3.84
CA GLY A 74 10.77 -20.79 -3.33
C GLY A 74 11.52 -19.46 -3.22
N GLY A 75 12.49 -19.40 -2.33
CA GLY A 75 13.27 -18.19 -2.08
C GLY A 75 12.51 -17.07 -1.37
N GLU A 76 11.34 -17.34 -0.82
CA GLU A 76 10.54 -16.40 -0.05
C GLU A 76 11.23 -16.05 1.28
N PRO A 77 11.05 -14.82 1.81
CA PRO A 77 11.68 -14.38 3.05
C PRO A 77 11.12 -15.14 4.26
N ARG A 78 11.99 -15.53 5.19
CA ARG A 78 11.68 -16.39 6.34
C ARG A 78 11.56 -15.61 7.65
N ASN A 79 12.04 -14.37 7.67
CA ASN A 79 12.09 -13.48 8.84
C ASN A 79 12.06 -12.03 8.39
N ILE A 80 11.98 -11.11 9.36
CA ILE A 80 11.85 -9.68 9.09
C ILE A 80 13.09 -9.10 8.39
N GLU A 81 14.28 -9.60 8.67
CA GLU A 81 15.52 -9.15 8.05
C GLU A 81 15.50 -9.46 6.54
N GLU A 82 15.14 -10.68 6.17
CA GLU A 82 15.01 -11.07 4.76
C GLU A 82 13.90 -10.32 4.04
N LYS A 83 12.80 -9.94 4.75
CA LYS A 83 11.74 -9.08 4.21
C LYS A 83 12.27 -7.69 3.89
N ILE A 84 13.05 -7.10 4.78
CA ILE A 84 13.69 -5.79 4.57
C ILE A 84 14.67 -5.85 3.40
N GLU A 85 15.46 -6.93 3.28
CA GLU A 85 16.38 -7.14 2.15
C GLU A 85 15.64 -7.22 0.80
N ASP A 86 14.52 -7.95 0.73
CA ASP A 86 13.71 -8.08 -0.49
C ASP A 86 13.08 -6.75 -0.89
N ILE A 87 12.55 -5.98 0.06
CA ILE A 87 12.00 -4.65 -0.22
C ILE A 87 13.12 -3.68 -0.60
N GLY A 88 14.28 -3.76 0.04
CA GLY A 88 15.48 -3.01 -0.35
C GLY A 88 15.93 -3.31 -1.78
N LEU A 89 15.83 -4.56 -2.20
CA LEU A 89 16.09 -4.96 -3.58
C LEU A 89 15.06 -4.35 -4.54
N LEU A 90 13.75 -4.40 -4.20
CA LEU A 90 12.70 -3.75 -4.99
C LEU A 90 12.96 -2.25 -5.11
N HIS A 91 13.28 -1.57 -4.00
CA HIS A 91 13.58 -0.14 -3.99
C HIS A 91 14.79 0.19 -4.86
N LYS A 92 15.85 -0.58 -4.77
CA LYS A 92 17.03 -0.43 -5.62
C LYS A 92 16.71 -0.55 -7.12
N LEU A 93 15.78 -1.46 -7.47
CA LEU A 93 15.36 -1.66 -8.86
C LEU A 93 14.46 -0.54 -9.40
N ASN A 94 13.51 -0.05 -8.60
CA ASN A 94 12.46 0.85 -9.08
C ASN A 94 12.55 2.30 -8.57
N GLY A 95 13.31 2.56 -7.50
CA GLY A 95 13.49 3.89 -6.91
C GLY A 95 12.26 4.49 -6.21
N ALA A 96 11.11 3.82 -6.26
CA ALA A 96 9.82 4.35 -5.78
C ALA A 96 9.19 3.55 -4.63
N SER A 97 9.85 2.47 -4.15
CA SER A 97 9.36 1.65 -3.04
C SER A 97 10.21 1.81 -1.77
N GLY A 98 10.43 3.06 -1.34
CA GLY A 98 11.30 3.42 -0.21
C GLY A 98 10.68 3.25 1.18
N ALA A 99 9.64 2.45 1.33
CA ALA A 99 9.00 2.23 2.63
C ALA A 99 8.54 0.77 2.81
N ILE A 100 8.52 0.32 4.06
CA ILE A 100 8.01 -0.99 4.47
C ILE A 100 6.91 -0.83 5.49
N SER A 101 5.81 -1.57 5.32
CA SER A 101 4.72 -1.68 6.26
C SER A 101 4.77 -3.04 6.96
N LEU A 102 4.74 -3.04 8.30
CA LEU A 102 4.86 -4.26 9.11
C LEU A 102 3.51 -4.68 9.67
N HIS A 103 3.36 -5.98 9.91
CA HIS A 103 2.16 -6.57 10.49
C HIS A 103 2.48 -7.32 11.79
N ILE A 104 1.96 -6.87 12.92
CA ILE A 104 2.24 -7.47 14.23
C ILE A 104 1.08 -8.43 14.61
N PRO A 105 1.40 -9.68 15.03
CA PRO A 105 2.71 -10.17 15.52
C PRO A 105 3.61 -10.85 14.48
N TRP A 106 3.26 -10.88 13.21
CA TRP A 106 4.03 -11.62 12.18
C TRP A 106 5.45 -11.10 11.99
N ASP A 107 5.66 -9.79 12.22
CA ASP A 107 6.93 -9.09 12.02
C ASP A 107 7.53 -8.57 13.33
N THR A 108 7.21 -9.20 14.45
CA THR A 108 7.81 -8.83 15.73
C THR A 108 9.31 -9.04 15.68
N ALA A 109 10.05 -7.99 16.01
CA ALA A 109 11.50 -7.98 15.99
C ALA A 109 12.09 -8.22 17.37
N ASP A 110 13.04 -9.15 17.47
CA ASP A 110 13.82 -9.35 18.70
C ASP A 110 14.70 -8.14 19.04
N ASN A 111 15.14 -7.40 18.01
CA ASN A 111 15.96 -6.21 18.14
C ASN A 111 15.49 -5.09 17.20
N PRO A 112 14.53 -4.23 17.62
CA PRO A 112 14.01 -3.13 16.81
C PRO A 112 15.10 -2.17 16.29
N SER A 113 16.12 -1.89 17.11
CA SER A 113 17.21 -1.01 16.69
C SER A 113 18.04 -1.59 15.53
N ALA A 114 18.29 -2.90 15.53
CA ALA A 114 19.00 -3.55 14.44
C ALA A 114 18.21 -3.51 13.14
N ILE A 115 16.89 -3.75 13.22
CA ILE A 115 16.00 -3.67 12.05
C ILE A 115 15.93 -2.26 11.49
N LYS A 116 15.87 -1.25 12.36
CA LYS A 116 15.90 0.16 11.93
C LYS A 116 17.18 0.51 11.18
N VAL A 117 18.33 0.03 11.66
CA VAL A 117 19.62 0.22 10.99
C VAL A 117 19.64 -0.51 9.64
N LEU A 118 19.15 -1.76 9.59
CA LEU A 118 19.09 -2.54 8.36
C LEU A 118 18.21 -1.85 7.31
N ALA A 119 17.01 -1.41 7.67
CA ALA A 119 16.11 -0.69 6.78
C ALA A 119 16.78 0.58 6.22
N ALA A 120 17.43 1.36 7.08
CA ALA A 120 18.15 2.56 6.66
C ALA A 120 19.31 2.28 5.69
N GLN A 121 20.02 1.14 5.84
CA GLN A 121 21.06 0.70 4.89
C GLN A 121 20.52 0.44 3.48
N HIS A 122 19.24 0.07 3.38
CA HIS A 122 18.52 -0.13 2.12
C HIS A 122 17.75 1.12 1.64
N GLY A 123 17.89 2.26 2.32
CA GLY A 123 17.14 3.48 1.98
C GLY A 123 15.65 3.41 2.34
N LEU A 124 15.25 2.49 3.21
CA LEU A 124 13.85 2.26 3.59
C LEU A 124 13.49 2.99 4.89
N ARG A 125 12.26 3.51 4.94
CA ARG A 125 11.59 3.94 6.17
C ARG A 125 10.48 2.95 6.54
N PHE A 126 10.06 2.96 7.81
CA PHE A 126 8.86 2.25 8.23
C PHE A 126 7.63 3.12 7.99
N ASP A 127 6.62 2.53 7.33
CA ASP A 127 5.32 3.14 7.09
C ASP A 127 4.33 2.73 8.20
N ALA A 128 3.04 2.65 7.92
CA ALA A 128 2.03 2.27 8.89
C ALA A 128 2.30 0.87 9.48
N MET A 129 2.16 0.76 10.79
CA MET A 129 2.06 -0.51 11.47
C MET A 129 0.65 -1.08 11.31
N ASN A 130 0.53 -2.40 11.16
CA ASN A 130 -0.76 -3.07 11.05
C ASN A 130 -0.98 -3.99 12.24
N SER A 131 -2.16 -3.91 12.87
CA SER A 131 -2.51 -4.75 14.01
C SER A 131 -3.34 -5.96 13.58
N ASN A 132 -3.06 -7.12 14.17
CA ASN A 132 -3.79 -8.35 13.93
C ASN A 132 -4.75 -8.66 15.08
N THR A 133 -5.98 -8.18 14.94
CA THR A 133 -7.11 -8.56 15.82
C THR A 133 -8.24 -9.24 15.05
N PHE A 134 -7.94 -9.74 13.85
CA PHE A 134 -8.90 -10.38 12.96
C PHE A 134 -8.82 -11.92 12.97
N GLN A 135 -7.85 -12.49 13.66
CA GLN A 135 -7.72 -13.94 13.88
C GLN A 135 -7.10 -14.22 15.23
N ASP A 136 -7.30 -15.42 15.75
CA ASP A 136 -6.68 -15.87 16.97
C ASP A 136 -5.18 -16.18 16.73
N GLN A 137 -4.34 -15.81 17.69
CA GLN A 137 -2.92 -16.14 17.72
C GLN A 137 -2.67 -17.37 18.59
N ALA A 138 -1.54 -18.06 18.39
CA ALA A 138 -1.26 -19.34 19.04
C ALA A 138 -1.33 -19.28 20.59
N ASP A 139 -0.85 -18.18 21.18
CA ASP A 139 -0.78 -17.99 22.64
C ASP A 139 -1.85 -17.00 23.17
N GLN A 140 -2.91 -16.74 22.39
CA GLN A 140 -3.96 -15.80 22.75
C GLN A 140 -4.90 -16.41 23.77
N GLU A 141 -5.20 -15.68 24.86
CA GLU A 141 -6.06 -16.15 25.94
C GLU A 141 -7.54 -16.20 25.54
N LEU A 142 -8.01 -15.14 24.88
CA LEU A 142 -9.43 -14.95 24.53
C LEU A 142 -9.61 -14.89 23.00
N SER A 143 -10.57 -15.66 22.49
CA SER A 143 -10.81 -15.77 21.04
C SER A 143 -11.53 -14.55 20.46
N TYR A 144 -11.12 -14.12 19.28
CA TYR A 144 -11.78 -13.09 18.47
C TYR A 144 -12.88 -13.65 17.55
N LYS A 145 -13.28 -14.92 17.72
CA LYS A 145 -14.29 -15.60 16.89
C LYS A 145 -15.58 -14.80 16.69
N PHE A 146 -15.99 -14.02 17.69
CA PHE A 146 -17.22 -13.19 17.63
C PHE A 146 -16.92 -11.70 17.59
N GLY A 147 -15.73 -11.34 17.10
CA GLY A 147 -15.24 -9.98 17.00
C GLY A 147 -14.18 -9.65 18.03
N SER A 148 -13.47 -8.59 17.78
CA SER A 148 -12.38 -8.06 18.62
C SER A 148 -12.81 -6.77 19.32
N LEU A 149 -12.67 -5.61 18.71
CA LEU A 149 -13.02 -4.30 19.27
C LEU A 149 -14.52 -4.08 19.44
N GLN A 150 -15.37 -4.81 18.71
CA GLN A 150 -16.83 -4.80 18.85
C GLN A 150 -17.35 -5.76 19.93
N HIS A 151 -16.53 -6.71 20.41
CA HIS A 151 -17.00 -7.86 21.19
C HIS A 151 -17.88 -7.45 22.38
N VAL A 152 -18.89 -8.26 22.72
CA VAL A 152 -19.79 -7.99 23.86
C VAL A 152 -19.08 -8.12 25.20
N ASP A 153 -18.12 -9.06 25.30
CA ASP A 153 -17.26 -9.22 26.47
C ASP A 153 -16.18 -8.14 26.50
N LYS A 154 -16.13 -7.40 27.60
CA LYS A 154 -15.12 -6.36 27.81
C LYS A 154 -13.70 -6.90 27.92
N ALA A 155 -13.52 -8.15 28.38
CA ALA A 155 -12.19 -8.74 28.49
C ALA A 155 -11.59 -8.98 27.10
N VAL A 156 -12.39 -9.46 26.14
CA VAL A 156 -11.95 -9.62 24.74
C VAL A 156 -11.59 -8.28 24.12
N ARG A 157 -12.43 -7.25 24.31
CA ARG A 157 -12.12 -5.90 23.81
C ARG A 157 -10.83 -5.35 24.41
N LYS A 158 -10.63 -5.55 25.71
CA LYS A 158 -9.41 -5.12 26.40
C LYS A 158 -8.17 -5.78 25.81
N GLN A 159 -8.19 -7.10 25.59
CA GLN A 159 -7.09 -7.80 24.92
C GLN A 159 -6.79 -7.21 23.55
N ALA A 160 -7.82 -6.92 22.73
CA ALA A 160 -7.63 -6.32 21.40
C ALA A 160 -7.11 -4.88 21.47
N ILE A 161 -7.54 -4.08 22.43
CA ILE A 161 -7.04 -2.72 22.68
C ILE A 161 -5.56 -2.78 23.10
N GLU A 162 -5.20 -3.65 24.03
CA GLU A 162 -3.83 -3.82 24.50
C GLU A 162 -2.89 -4.24 23.37
N HIS A 163 -3.35 -5.13 22.48
CA HIS A 163 -2.60 -5.50 21.27
C HIS A 163 -2.34 -4.27 20.36
N ASN A 164 -3.35 -3.47 20.06
CA ASN A 164 -3.18 -2.26 19.25
C ASN A 164 -2.19 -1.26 19.91
N ILE A 165 -2.26 -1.10 21.22
CA ILE A 165 -1.34 -0.22 21.97
C ILE A 165 0.09 -0.78 21.90
N GLU A 166 0.26 -2.10 21.98
CA GLU A 166 1.56 -2.72 21.82
C GLU A 166 2.14 -2.51 20.41
N VAL A 167 1.31 -2.62 19.38
CA VAL A 167 1.72 -2.31 17.99
C VAL A 167 2.20 -0.85 17.87
N ILE A 168 1.51 0.10 18.49
CA ILE A 168 1.96 1.50 18.55
C ILE A 168 3.34 1.61 19.21
N ARG A 169 3.58 0.93 20.34
CA ARG A 169 4.88 0.97 21.04
C ARG A 169 6.00 0.44 20.15
N GLN A 170 5.80 -0.72 19.52
CA GLN A 170 6.79 -1.30 18.59
C GLN A 170 7.05 -0.35 17.41
N GLY A 171 6.01 0.26 16.85
CA GLY A 171 6.14 1.25 15.79
C GLY A 171 6.96 2.48 16.19
N ILE A 172 6.80 2.98 17.40
CA ILE A 172 7.59 4.10 17.93
C ILE A 172 9.09 3.74 17.96
N GLU A 173 9.43 2.53 18.40
CA GLU A 173 10.83 2.07 18.50
C GLU A 173 11.53 2.04 17.13
N ILE A 174 10.83 1.62 16.08
CA ILE A 174 11.39 1.55 14.73
C ILE A 174 11.25 2.86 13.94
N GLY A 175 10.42 3.81 14.41
CA GLY A 175 10.23 5.12 13.79
C GLY A 175 9.05 5.23 12.83
N SER A 176 8.09 4.31 12.88
CA SER A 176 6.78 4.47 12.25
C SER A 176 6.00 5.61 12.92
N LYS A 177 5.00 6.15 12.22
CA LYS A 177 4.14 7.25 12.71
C LYS A 177 2.65 7.01 12.48
N SER A 178 2.27 5.79 12.16
CA SER A 178 0.87 5.48 11.94
C SER A 178 0.52 4.04 12.28
N LEU A 179 -0.76 3.83 12.62
CA LEU A 179 -1.37 2.53 12.87
C LEU A 179 -2.53 2.33 11.91
N THR A 180 -2.54 1.24 11.16
CA THR A 180 -3.71 0.77 10.41
C THR A 180 -4.48 -0.23 11.26
N VAL A 181 -5.77 -0.02 11.39
CA VAL A 181 -6.72 -0.92 12.04
C VAL A 181 -7.72 -1.41 11.02
N TRP A 182 -7.53 -2.66 10.56
CA TRP A 182 -8.52 -3.41 9.83
C TRP A 182 -9.18 -4.43 10.77
N LEU A 183 -10.50 -4.54 10.70
CA LEU A 183 -11.29 -5.40 11.58
C LEU A 183 -12.06 -6.43 10.76
N SER A 184 -11.90 -7.71 11.11
CA SER A 184 -12.80 -8.76 10.65
C SER A 184 -14.10 -8.83 11.44
N ASP A 185 -14.35 -7.85 12.31
CA ASP A 185 -15.53 -7.75 13.16
C ASP A 185 -16.81 -7.63 12.33
N GLY A 186 -17.83 -8.40 12.72
CA GLY A 186 -19.10 -8.43 12.00
C GLY A 186 -19.99 -9.57 12.42
N SER A 187 -20.87 -10.01 11.54
CA SER A 187 -21.76 -11.15 11.78
C SER A 187 -22.02 -11.97 10.51
N CYS A 188 -22.22 -13.26 10.68
CA CYS A 188 -22.54 -14.19 9.60
C CYS A 188 -24.05 -14.43 9.44
N PHE A 189 -24.84 -14.07 10.44
CA PHE A 189 -26.29 -14.37 10.48
C PHE A 189 -27.09 -13.20 11.03
N PRO A 190 -28.37 -12.99 10.57
CA PRO A 190 -29.30 -12.07 11.20
C PRO A 190 -29.51 -12.41 12.67
N GLY A 191 -29.51 -11.38 13.53
CA GLY A 191 -29.71 -11.55 14.98
C GLY A 191 -28.45 -11.91 15.78
N GLN A 192 -27.34 -12.18 15.14
CA GLN A 192 -26.06 -12.44 15.83
C GLN A 192 -25.54 -11.21 16.57
N LEU A 193 -25.71 -10.00 16.01
CA LEU A 193 -25.26 -8.74 16.59
C LEU A 193 -26.41 -7.75 16.81
N ASN A 194 -26.30 -6.97 17.88
CA ASN A 194 -26.97 -5.67 17.98
C ASN A 194 -26.05 -4.62 17.36
N PHE A 195 -26.35 -4.14 16.16
CA PHE A 195 -25.50 -3.21 15.40
C PHE A 195 -25.17 -1.91 16.13
N ARG A 196 -26.13 -1.34 16.87
CA ARG A 196 -25.88 -0.13 17.67
C ARG A 196 -24.88 -0.40 18.79
N LYS A 197 -25.00 -1.56 19.45
CA LYS A 197 -24.07 -1.95 20.51
C LYS A 197 -22.69 -2.27 19.96
N ALA A 198 -22.62 -2.96 18.83
CA ALA A 198 -21.36 -3.22 18.12
C ALA A 198 -20.65 -1.91 17.76
N PHE A 199 -21.36 -0.95 17.16
CA PHE A 199 -20.82 0.38 16.85
C PHE A 199 -20.30 1.09 18.11
N GLN A 200 -21.07 1.13 19.19
CA GLN A 200 -20.66 1.75 20.45
C GLN A 200 -19.41 1.10 21.04
N ASN A 201 -19.37 -0.23 21.09
CA ASN A 201 -18.24 -0.97 21.62
C ASN A 201 -16.96 -0.69 20.80
N THR A 202 -17.07 -0.73 19.46
CA THR A 202 -15.94 -0.42 18.55
C THR A 202 -15.46 1.01 18.77
N LEU A 203 -16.36 1.99 18.84
CA LEU A 203 -16.00 3.38 19.07
C LEU A 203 -15.32 3.59 20.44
N GLU A 204 -15.84 2.96 21.50
CA GLU A 204 -15.24 3.01 22.83
C GLU A 204 -13.82 2.40 22.80
N SER A 205 -13.65 1.24 22.17
CA SER A 205 -12.36 0.56 22.03
C SER A 205 -11.36 1.39 21.21
N LEU A 206 -11.79 1.93 20.07
CA LEU A 206 -10.94 2.80 19.23
C LEU A 206 -10.54 4.09 19.97
N ARG A 207 -11.38 4.63 20.86
CA ARG A 207 -11.01 5.80 21.68
C ARG A 207 -9.87 5.49 22.65
N GLU A 208 -9.81 4.29 23.22
CA GLU A 208 -8.72 3.87 24.08
C GLU A 208 -7.42 3.71 23.27
N VAL A 209 -7.50 3.11 22.07
CA VAL A 209 -6.35 3.04 21.15
C VAL A 209 -5.91 4.43 20.71
N TYR A 210 -6.83 5.30 20.31
CA TYR A 210 -6.57 6.67 19.89
C TYR A 210 -5.86 7.50 21.00
N ALA A 211 -6.28 7.32 22.25
CA ALA A 211 -5.68 8.00 23.40
C ALA A 211 -4.21 7.59 23.67
N ALA A 212 -3.77 6.46 23.12
CA ALA A 212 -2.38 5.98 23.23
C ALA A 212 -1.48 6.49 22.10
N LEU A 213 -2.03 7.19 21.09
CA LEU A 213 -1.24 7.72 19.98
C LEU A 213 -0.33 8.87 20.42
N PRO A 214 0.95 8.90 20.01
CA PRO A 214 1.76 10.11 20.09
C PRO A 214 1.14 11.27 19.29
N ALA A 215 1.49 12.50 19.61
CA ALA A 215 0.91 13.69 19.00
C ALA A 215 1.13 13.81 17.47
N ASP A 216 2.21 13.20 16.97
CA ASP A 216 2.58 13.19 15.55
C ASP A 216 2.19 11.89 14.82
N TRP A 217 1.36 11.04 15.46
CA TRP A 217 0.88 9.79 14.89
C TRP A 217 -0.51 9.93 14.27
N LYS A 218 -0.79 9.05 13.32
CA LYS A 218 -2.10 8.88 12.71
C LYS A 218 -2.63 7.48 13.00
N VAL A 219 -3.95 7.34 13.12
CA VAL A 219 -4.64 6.05 13.05
C VAL A 219 -5.52 6.01 11.81
N PHE A 220 -5.37 4.95 11.05
CA PHE A 220 -6.17 4.66 9.87
C PHE A 220 -7.21 3.60 10.22
N VAL A 221 -8.49 3.91 9.97
CA VAL A 221 -9.58 2.95 10.11
C VAL A 221 -9.93 2.47 8.70
N GLU A 222 -9.55 1.23 8.42
CA GLU A 222 -9.81 0.58 7.16
C GLU A 222 -11.19 -0.06 7.17
N TYR A 223 -11.90 0.02 6.06
CA TYR A 223 -13.22 -0.60 5.89
C TYR A 223 -13.18 -1.71 4.87
N LYS A 224 -14.13 -2.66 5.00
CA LYS A 224 -14.32 -3.74 4.04
C LYS A 224 -15.80 -4.12 3.97
N ALA A 225 -16.37 -4.14 2.76
CA ALA A 225 -17.81 -4.33 2.57
C ALA A 225 -18.28 -5.76 2.90
N PHE A 226 -17.40 -6.74 2.76
CA PHE A 226 -17.70 -8.17 2.93
C PHE A 226 -16.44 -8.93 3.31
N GLU A 227 -16.60 -10.18 3.75
CA GLU A 227 -15.48 -11.03 4.20
C GLU A 227 -14.69 -10.49 5.40
N PRO A 228 -14.41 -11.39 6.35
CA PRO A 228 -14.82 -12.81 6.38
C PRO A 228 -16.27 -13.04 6.79
N ASN A 229 -17.02 -12.00 7.11
CA ASN A 229 -18.42 -12.10 7.52
C ASN A 229 -19.37 -12.10 6.32
N PHE A 230 -20.44 -12.89 6.39
CA PHE A 230 -21.35 -13.10 5.27
C PHE A 230 -22.66 -12.32 5.38
N TYR A 231 -22.90 -11.62 6.49
CA TYR A 231 -24.12 -10.85 6.72
C TYR A 231 -23.83 -9.36 6.97
N SER A 232 -22.88 -9.03 7.84
CA SER A 232 -22.50 -7.65 8.08
C SER A 232 -21.04 -7.53 8.50
N THR A 233 -20.39 -6.46 8.09
CA THR A 233 -19.09 -6.03 8.59
C THR A 233 -19.28 -4.79 9.46
N THR A 234 -18.59 -4.71 10.59
CA THR A 234 -18.75 -3.61 11.56
C THR A 234 -18.24 -2.28 11.02
N VAL A 235 -17.20 -2.31 10.17
CA VAL A 235 -16.75 -1.17 9.39
C VAL A 235 -16.88 -1.54 7.91
N GLY A 236 -18.12 -1.49 7.39
CA GLY A 236 -18.46 -2.09 6.11
C GLY A 236 -18.28 -1.18 4.89
N ASP A 237 -18.16 0.12 5.09
CA ASP A 237 -18.01 1.09 4.02
C ASP A 237 -17.26 2.36 4.49
N TRP A 238 -16.89 3.18 3.51
CA TRP A 238 -16.19 4.44 3.75
C TRP A 238 -16.97 5.42 4.65
N GLY A 239 -18.30 5.45 4.55
CA GLY A 239 -19.14 6.32 5.38
C GLY A 239 -19.13 5.91 6.84
N GLN A 240 -19.10 4.59 7.13
CA GLN A 240 -18.95 4.09 8.49
C GLN A 240 -17.56 4.39 9.04
N SER A 241 -16.50 4.20 8.24
CA SER A 241 -15.14 4.60 8.64
C SER A 241 -15.05 6.10 8.90
N LEU A 242 -15.59 6.93 8.00
CA LEU A 242 -15.67 8.38 8.20
C LEU A 242 -16.41 8.74 9.50
N LEU A 243 -17.51 8.03 9.82
CA LEU A 243 -18.25 8.26 11.05
C LEU A 243 -17.43 7.95 12.31
N TYR A 244 -16.63 6.86 12.30
CA TYR A 244 -15.70 6.55 13.39
C TYR A 244 -14.61 7.60 13.50
N THR A 245 -13.91 7.91 12.42
CA THR A 245 -12.74 8.80 12.42
C THR A 245 -13.12 10.23 12.76
N SER A 246 -14.30 10.71 12.35
CA SER A 246 -14.84 12.01 12.76
C SER A 246 -15.15 12.10 14.26
N LYS A 247 -15.56 10.97 14.88
CA LYS A 247 -15.85 10.90 16.32
C LYS A 247 -14.61 10.68 17.20
N LEU A 248 -13.51 10.23 16.62
CA LEU A 248 -12.24 9.99 17.32
C LEU A 248 -11.43 11.29 17.47
N GLY A 249 -11.21 12.03 16.40
CA GLY A 249 -10.46 13.27 16.43
C GLY A 249 -9.58 13.53 15.21
N PRO A 250 -8.69 14.55 15.28
CA PRO A 250 -7.93 15.02 14.11
C PRO A 250 -6.84 14.03 13.63
N GLN A 251 -6.37 13.12 14.48
CA GLN A 251 -5.35 12.12 14.10
C GLN A 251 -5.96 10.83 13.52
N ALA A 252 -7.30 10.74 13.40
CA ALA A 252 -7.98 9.56 12.87
C ALA A 252 -8.47 9.82 11.45
N TYR A 253 -8.16 8.89 10.54
CA TYR A 253 -8.44 8.97 9.11
C TYR A 253 -9.03 7.67 8.57
N THR A 254 -9.78 7.77 7.48
CA THR A 254 -10.25 6.64 6.70
C THR A 254 -9.16 6.18 5.75
N LEU A 255 -8.88 4.88 5.72
CA LEU A 255 -8.01 4.26 4.73
C LEU A 255 -8.86 3.64 3.62
N VAL A 256 -8.46 3.88 2.37
CA VAL A 256 -9.14 3.37 1.18
C VAL A 256 -8.36 2.21 0.60
N ASP A 257 -8.86 0.98 0.77
CA ASP A 257 -8.40 -0.17 0.00
C ASP A 257 -9.24 -0.30 -1.27
N LEU A 258 -8.57 -0.45 -2.43
CA LEU A 258 -9.28 -0.47 -3.72
C LEU A 258 -10.12 -1.73 -3.94
N GLY A 259 -9.75 -2.85 -3.32
CA GLY A 259 -10.49 -4.12 -3.35
C GLY A 259 -11.66 -4.18 -2.36
N HIS A 260 -11.70 -3.30 -1.36
CA HIS A 260 -12.67 -3.33 -0.27
C HIS A 260 -14.02 -2.65 -0.60
N HIS A 261 -14.40 -2.65 -1.87
CA HIS A 261 -15.63 -2.03 -2.33
C HIS A 261 -16.57 -3.06 -2.97
N LEU A 262 -17.88 -2.79 -2.88
CA LEU A 262 -18.85 -3.50 -3.70
C LEU A 262 -18.56 -3.23 -5.18
N PRO A 263 -18.84 -4.20 -6.08
CA PRO A 263 -18.67 -3.99 -7.50
C PRO A 263 -19.34 -2.71 -8.00
N ASN A 264 -18.64 -1.95 -8.85
CA ASN A 264 -19.09 -0.69 -9.43
C ASN A 264 -19.22 0.49 -8.44
N ALA A 265 -18.60 0.43 -7.26
CA ALA A 265 -18.48 1.62 -6.42
C ALA A 265 -17.69 2.72 -7.15
N ASN A 266 -18.15 3.96 -7.01
CA ASN A 266 -17.44 5.13 -7.54
C ASN A 266 -16.37 5.55 -6.52
N ILE A 267 -15.18 4.94 -6.61
CA ILE A 267 -14.08 5.14 -5.67
C ILE A 267 -13.50 6.55 -5.81
N GLU A 268 -13.40 7.07 -7.01
CA GLU A 268 -12.92 8.43 -7.28
C GLU A 268 -13.78 9.47 -6.56
N GLN A 269 -15.11 9.31 -6.51
CA GLN A 269 -15.99 10.20 -5.74
C GLN A 269 -15.78 10.03 -4.23
N ILE A 270 -15.59 8.81 -3.74
CA ILE A 270 -15.29 8.54 -2.33
C ILE A 270 -14.02 9.28 -1.91
N VAL A 271 -12.97 9.18 -2.72
CA VAL A 271 -11.68 9.83 -2.48
C VAL A 271 -11.82 11.35 -2.44
N SER A 272 -12.53 11.93 -3.41
CA SER A 272 -12.80 13.37 -3.47
C SER A 272 -13.53 13.88 -2.20
N LEU A 273 -14.56 13.15 -1.75
CA LEU A 273 -15.30 13.50 -0.53
C LEU A 273 -14.45 13.36 0.73
N LEU A 274 -13.65 12.30 0.87
CA LEU A 274 -12.77 12.11 2.02
C LEU A 274 -11.66 13.17 2.08
N LEU A 275 -11.14 13.63 0.93
CA LEU A 275 -10.21 14.76 0.85
C LEU A 275 -10.90 16.05 1.31
N MET A 276 -12.11 16.34 0.83
CA MET A 276 -12.88 17.51 1.22
C MET A 276 -13.13 17.56 2.73
N GLU A 277 -13.47 16.43 3.34
CA GLU A 277 -13.72 16.30 4.79
C GLU A 277 -12.43 16.20 5.63
N GLU A 278 -11.24 16.29 5.02
CA GLU A 278 -9.95 16.15 5.72
C GLU A 278 -9.79 14.80 6.46
N LYS A 279 -10.35 13.76 5.89
CA LYS A 279 -10.41 12.43 6.51
C LYS A 279 -9.83 11.30 5.64
N LEU A 280 -9.26 11.60 4.49
CA LEU A 280 -8.48 10.63 3.74
C LEU A 280 -7.12 10.43 4.43
N GLY A 281 -6.82 9.20 4.82
CA GLY A 281 -5.55 8.82 5.45
C GLY A 281 -4.52 8.25 4.47
N GLY A 282 -4.99 7.53 3.48
CA GLY A 282 -4.14 6.87 2.52
C GLY A 282 -4.85 5.75 1.75
N PHE A 283 -4.04 4.94 1.10
CA PHE A 283 -4.48 3.86 0.22
C PHE A 283 -3.80 2.55 0.53
N HIS A 284 -4.55 1.46 0.29
CA HIS A 284 -4.04 0.15 -0.06
C HIS A 284 -4.32 -0.09 -1.55
N PHE A 285 -3.29 -0.07 -2.37
CA PHE A 285 -3.38 -0.24 -3.81
C PHE A 285 -3.37 -1.70 -4.20
N ASN A 286 -4.40 -2.12 -4.87
CA ASN A 286 -4.54 -3.40 -5.56
C ASN A 286 -5.47 -3.24 -6.75
N ASP A 287 -5.97 -4.32 -7.30
CA ASP A 287 -7.08 -4.34 -8.24
C ASP A 287 -8.01 -5.50 -7.90
N SER A 288 -9.23 -5.41 -8.36
CA SER A 288 -10.24 -6.40 -8.05
C SER A 288 -11.27 -6.53 -9.17
N LYS A 289 -11.87 -7.70 -9.29
CA LYS A 289 -12.97 -7.95 -10.21
C LYS A 289 -14.25 -8.37 -9.49
N TYR A 290 -14.13 -9.30 -8.59
CA TYR A 290 -15.28 -9.90 -7.90
C TYR A 290 -15.42 -9.44 -6.45
N GLY A 291 -14.33 -9.16 -5.80
CA GLY A 291 -14.29 -8.81 -4.39
C GLY A 291 -12.90 -8.34 -4.00
N ASP A 292 -12.47 -8.70 -2.82
CA ASP A 292 -11.11 -8.47 -2.33
C ASP A 292 -10.15 -9.48 -2.98
N ASP A 293 -9.87 -9.24 -4.26
CA ASP A 293 -9.10 -10.17 -5.09
C ASP A 293 -7.60 -9.93 -4.96
N ASP A 294 -7.18 -8.80 -4.40
CA ASP A 294 -5.78 -8.39 -4.19
C ASP A 294 -4.90 -8.53 -5.45
N LEU A 295 -5.46 -8.23 -6.61
CA LEU A 295 -4.73 -8.37 -7.87
C LEU A 295 -3.69 -7.26 -8.02
N THR A 296 -2.75 -7.46 -8.94
CA THR A 296 -1.77 -6.45 -9.34
C THR A 296 -2.45 -5.12 -9.63
N ALA A 297 -2.02 -4.04 -9.01
CA ALA A 297 -2.62 -2.71 -9.17
C ALA A 297 -2.72 -2.32 -10.66
N GLY A 298 -3.89 -1.82 -11.06
CA GLY A 298 -4.15 -1.39 -12.43
C GLY A 298 -4.21 -2.49 -13.48
N SER A 299 -4.22 -3.78 -13.09
CA SER A 299 -4.24 -4.91 -14.05
C SER A 299 -5.59 -5.12 -14.69
N MET A 300 -6.68 -4.79 -14.02
CA MET A 300 -8.05 -4.97 -14.49
C MET A 300 -8.75 -3.64 -14.79
N LYS A 301 -8.51 -2.61 -13.99
CA LYS A 301 -9.19 -1.31 -14.04
C LYS A 301 -8.21 -0.14 -14.12
N PRO A 302 -7.28 -0.11 -15.10
CA PRO A 302 -6.26 0.95 -15.18
C PRO A 302 -6.86 2.35 -15.36
N TYR A 303 -8.00 2.47 -16.05
CA TYR A 303 -8.68 3.76 -16.21
C TYR A 303 -9.30 4.25 -14.89
N GLN A 304 -9.86 3.35 -14.07
CA GLN A 304 -10.35 3.72 -12.74
C GLN A 304 -9.20 4.17 -11.83
N LEU A 305 -8.07 3.47 -11.86
CA LEU A 305 -6.88 3.88 -11.11
C LEU A 305 -6.42 5.29 -11.52
N PHE A 306 -6.39 5.59 -12.81
CA PHE A 306 -6.12 6.94 -13.31
C PHE A 306 -7.15 7.97 -12.81
N LEU A 307 -8.45 7.66 -12.83
CA LEU A 307 -9.51 8.58 -12.35
C LEU A 307 -9.37 8.85 -10.86
N ILE A 308 -9.01 7.85 -10.06
CA ILE A 308 -8.71 8.02 -8.63
C ILE A 308 -7.53 8.99 -8.43
N PHE A 309 -6.43 8.79 -9.16
CA PHE A 309 -5.30 9.71 -9.11
C PHE A 309 -5.63 11.11 -9.65
N ASN A 310 -6.58 11.22 -10.59
CA ASN A 310 -7.09 12.52 -11.05
C ASN A 310 -7.72 13.32 -9.92
N GLU A 311 -8.59 12.71 -9.12
CA GLU A 311 -9.21 13.34 -7.95
C GLU A 311 -8.19 13.63 -6.84
N LEU A 312 -7.20 12.73 -6.66
CA LEU A 312 -6.13 12.93 -5.69
C LEU A 312 -5.28 14.16 -6.03
N VAL A 313 -4.78 14.25 -7.25
CA VAL A 313 -3.94 15.37 -7.69
C VAL A 313 -4.69 16.69 -7.56
N GLU A 314 -5.94 16.74 -8.03
CA GLU A 314 -6.77 17.95 -7.93
C GLU A 314 -7.02 18.34 -6.48
N GLY A 315 -7.52 17.42 -5.67
CA GLY A 315 -7.89 17.70 -4.29
C GLY A 315 -6.70 18.01 -3.38
N MET A 316 -5.55 17.36 -3.59
CA MET A 316 -4.33 17.63 -2.82
C MET A 316 -3.73 18.99 -3.21
N ASP A 317 -3.64 19.30 -4.51
CA ASP A 317 -3.14 20.59 -4.98
C ASP A 317 -4.05 21.75 -4.50
N ALA A 318 -5.38 21.60 -4.56
CA ALA A 318 -6.33 22.58 -4.05
C ALA A 318 -6.19 22.87 -2.55
N ARG A 319 -5.70 21.89 -1.78
CA ARG A 319 -5.48 21.99 -0.33
C ARG A 319 -4.03 22.31 0.06
N GLY A 320 -3.13 22.42 -0.90
CA GLY A 320 -1.70 22.61 -0.64
C GLY A 320 -1.04 21.44 0.11
N MET A 321 -1.55 20.22 -0.08
CA MET A 321 -1.03 19.02 0.55
C MET A 321 0.26 18.54 -0.13
N SER A 322 1.14 17.94 0.67
CA SER A 322 2.30 17.22 0.15
C SER A 322 1.89 15.87 -0.43
N HIS A 323 2.19 15.65 -1.71
CA HIS A 323 1.96 14.35 -2.34
C HIS A 323 2.87 13.24 -1.80
N LYS A 324 3.89 13.59 -1.02
CA LYS A 324 4.86 12.67 -0.44
C LYS A 324 4.45 12.16 0.94
N ASP A 325 4.07 13.08 1.84
CA ASP A 325 4.06 12.79 3.27
C ASP A 325 2.67 12.87 3.93
N ASP A 326 1.69 13.49 3.26
CA ASP A 326 0.40 13.75 3.90
C ASP A 326 -0.52 12.53 3.89
N LEU A 327 -0.37 11.62 2.92
CA LEU A 327 -1.12 10.37 2.81
C LEU A 327 -0.20 9.15 2.91
N GLY A 328 -0.77 8.03 3.39
CA GLY A 328 -0.15 6.72 3.29
C GLY A 328 -0.34 6.12 1.89
N TRP A 329 0.74 5.65 1.28
CA TRP A 329 0.73 5.05 -0.05
C TRP A 329 1.25 3.62 0.06
N MET A 330 0.40 2.63 0.20
CA MET A 330 0.81 1.23 0.36
C MET A 330 0.17 0.36 -0.72
N ILE A 331 0.88 -0.66 -1.16
CA ILE A 331 0.30 -1.77 -1.92
C ILE A 331 -0.28 -2.77 -0.93
N ASP A 332 -1.45 -3.34 -1.23
CA ASP A 332 -1.95 -4.54 -0.58
C ASP A 332 -2.38 -5.55 -1.65
N ALA A 333 -1.47 -6.43 -2.01
CA ALA A 333 -1.63 -7.36 -3.11
C ALA A 333 -1.26 -8.79 -2.71
N SER A 334 -1.92 -9.75 -3.32
CA SER A 334 -1.68 -11.19 -3.16
C SER A 334 -1.15 -11.80 -4.46
N HIS A 335 -0.35 -12.85 -4.35
CA HIS A 335 0.38 -13.41 -5.48
C HIS A 335 0.16 -14.92 -5.58
N ASN A 336 -1.02 -15.37 -6.02
CA ASN A 336 -1.37 -16.80 -6.03
C ASN A 336 -0.40 -17.69 -6.82
N VAL A 337 -0.03 -17.25 -8.02
CA VAL A 337 0.78 -18.03 -8.97
C VAL A 337 1.91 -17.23 -9.61
N LYS A 338 2.05 -15.97 -9.25
CA LYS A 338 3.10 -15.08 -9.77
C LYS A 338 4.31 -15.08 -8.84
N ASP A 339 5.47 -14.68 -9.38
CA ASP A 339 6.59 -14.27 -8.55
C ASP A 339 6.19 -12.98 -7.79
N PRO A 340 6.19 -12.98 -6.44
CA PRO A 340 5.77 -11.82 -5.66
C PRO A 340 6.55 -10.55 -5.98
N LEU A 341 7.86 -10.63 -6.18
CA LEU A 341 8.70 -9.47 -6.44
C LEU A 341 8.45 -8.90 -7.85
N GLU A 342 8.27 -9.76 -8.86
CA GLU A 342 7.88 -9.31 -10.20
C GLU A 342 6.50 -8.63 -10.19
N ASP A 343 5.56 -9.16 -9.43
CA ASP A 343 4.20 -8.61 -9.34
C ASP A 343 4.18 -7.26 -8.62
N LEU A 344 4.97 -7.12 -7.54
CA LEU A 344 5.16 -5.85 -6.86
C LEU A 344 5.81 -4.80 -7.76
N LEU A 345 6.81 -5.17 -8.58
CA LEU A 345 7.38 -4.26 -9.58
C LEU A 345 6.34 -3.78 -10.58
N GLN A 346 5.43 -4.68 -11.04
CA GLN A 346 4.32 -4.32 -11.94
C GLN A 346 3.32 -3.38 -11.26
N SER A 347 2.98 -3.61 -9.99
CA SER A 347 2.07 -2.76 -9.23
C SER A 347 2.65 -1.36 -9.04
N VAL A 348 3.93 -1.24 -8.66
CA VAL A 348 4.61 0.06 -8.56
C VAL A 348 4.60 0.79 -9.89
N GLU A 349 4.91 0.11 -10.99
CA GLU A 349 4.89 0.70 -12.33
C GLU A 349 3.51 1.25 -12.70
N ALA A 350 2.44 0.49 -12.46
CA ALA A 350 1.08 0.90 -12.79
C ALA A 350 0.63 2.12 -11.97
N ILE A 351 0.97 2.16 -10.68
CA ILE A 351 0.68 3.30 -9.78
C ILE A 351 1.41 4.55 -10.27
N MET A 352 2.70 4.43 -10.58
CA MET A 352 3.51 5.55 -11.08
C MET A 352 2.99 6.07 -12.42
N ILE A 353 2.55 5.20 -13.33
CA ILE A 353 1.94 5.58 -14.60
C ILE A 353 0.63 6.33 -14.37
N ALA A 354 -0.27 5.82 -13.54
CA ALA A 354 -1.55 6.45 -13.25
C ALA A 354 -1.36 7.85 -12.61
N TYR A 355 -0.39 7.96 -11.70
CA TYR A 355 -0.04 9.25 -11.09
C TYR A 355 0.54 10.23 -12.14
N ALA A 356 1.47 9.79 -12.99
CA ALA A 356 2.02 10.63 -14.05
C ALA A 356 0.95 11.10 -15.06
N GLN A 357 0.03 10.21 -15.44
CA GLN A 357 -1.12 10.55 -16.30
C GLN A 357 -2.01 11.61 -15.63
N ALA A 358 -2.32 11.46 -14.34
CA ALA A 358 -3.12 12.43 -13.60
C ALA A 358 -2.44 13.81 -13.48
N LEU A 359 -1.12 13.83 -13.31
CA LEU A 359 -0.32 15.06 -13.31
C LEU A 359 -0.28 15.75 -14.68
N SER A 360 -0.49 15.01 -15.77
CA SER A 360 -0.49 15.55 -17.14
C SER A 360 -1.85 16.08 -17.62
N VAL A 361 -2.91 15.97 -16.80
CA VAL A 361 -4.23 16.51 -17.15
C VAL A 361 -4.20 18.04 -17.27
N ASP A 362 -4.71 18.57 -18.38
CA ASP A 362 -4.95 20.00 -18.55
C ASP A 362 -6.09 20.45 -17.64
N ARG A 363 -5.72 20.87 -16.41
CA ARG A 363 -6.67 21.26 -15.36
C ARG A 363 -7.44 22.52 -15.72
N GLU A 364 -6.82 23.49 -16.38
CA GLU A 364 -7.48 24.73 -16.78
C GLU A 364 -8.57 24.46 -17.81
N ALA A 365 -8.25 23.68 -18.85
CA ALA A 365 -9.22 23.29 -19.85
C ALA A 365 -10.36 22.43 -19.26
N LEU A 366 -10.04 21.52 -18.31
CA LEU A 366 -11.05 20.68 -17.66
C LEU A 366 -12.02 21.53 -16.83
N VAL A 367 -11.53 22.43 -15.98
CA VAL A 367 -12.36 23.34 -15.17
C VAL A 367 -13.20 24.25 -16.07
N ALA A 368 -12.63 24.78 -17.15
CA ALA A 368 -13.37 25.62 -18.10
C ALA A 368 -14.54 24.83 -18.75
N ALA A 369 -14.29 23.58 -19.19
CA ALA A 369 -15.32 22.72 -19.77
C ALA A 369 -16.41 22.35 -18.74
N GLN A 370 -16.02 22.04 -17.51
CA GLN A 370 -16.96 21.75 -16.41
C GLN A 370 -17.87 22.94 -16.10
N SER A 371 -17.32 24.16 -16.11
CA SER A 371 -18.07 25.39 -15.77
C SER A 371 -19.23 25.68 -16.74
N ILE A 372 -19.15 25.20 -17.96
CA ILE A 372 -20.19 25.36 -18.99
C ILE A 372 -20.93 24.05 -19.30
N SER A 373 -20.65 22.98 -18.54
CA SER A 373 -21.24 21.65 -18.73
C SER A 373 -20.95 21.05 -20.12
N ASP A 374 -19.76 21.31 -20.68
CA ASP A 374 -19.29 20.65 -21.90
C ASP A 374 -18.76 19.24 -21.57
N VAL A 375 -19.70 18.31 -21.44
CA VAL A 375 -19.43 16.91 -21.00
C VAL A 375 -18.50 16.20 -21.96
N VAL A 376 -18.65 16.44 -23.26
CA VAL A 376 -17.81 15.77 -24.29
C VAL A 376 -16.37 16.25 -24.16
N ARG A 377 -16.17 17.55 -23.97
CA ARG A 377 -14.83 18.13 -23.79
C ARG A 377 -14.18 17.66 -22.51
N CYS A 378 -14.90 17.58 -21.39
CA CYS A 378 -14.40 17.03 -20.13
C CYS A 378 -13.89 15.59 -20.33
N GLN A 379 -14.69 14.74 -20.97
CA GLN A 379 -14.33 13.36 -21.24
C GLN A 379 -13.12 13.25 -22.17
N GLU A 380 -13.06 14.08 -23.21
CA GLU A 380 -11.93 14.13 -24.16
C GLU A 380 -10.62 14.44 -23.45
N ILE A 381 -10.58 15.46 -22.59
CA ILE A 381 -9.38 15.87 -21.84
C ILE A 381 -8.88 14.72 -20.96
N LEU A 382 -9.76 14.08 -20.20
CA LEU A 382 -9.36 12.95 -19.34
C LEU A 382 -8.89 11.75 -20.15
N GLN A 383 -9.58 11.41 -21.25
CA GLN A 383 -9.17 10.30 -22.10
C GLN A 383 -7.86 10.57 -22.83
N GLN A 384 -7.58 11.81 -23.21
CA GLN A 384 -6.30 12.17 -23.80
C GLN A 384 -5.15 11.96 -22.82
N ALA A 385 -5.28 12.45 -21.59
CA ALA A 385 -4.28 12.25 -20.55
C ALA A 385 -4.05 10.76 -20.26
N PHE A 386 -5.12 9.97 -20.11
CA PHE A 386 -5.03 8.53 -19.90
C PHE A 386 -4.34 7.78 -21.05
N ARG A 387 -4.55 8.19 -22.31
CA ARG A 387 -3.94 7.56 -23.48
C ARG A 387 -2.52 8.03 -23.77
N THR A 388 -2.06 9.07 -23.11
CA THR A 388 -0.69 9.58 -23.28
C THR A 388 0.31 8.60 -22.68
N ASP A 389 1.31 8.21 -23.46
CA ASP A 389 2.36 7.30 -23.00
C ASP A 389 3.37 8.04 -22.10
N VAL A 390 3.09 8.11 -20.81
CA VAL A 390 3.93 8.75 -19.80
C VAL A 390 5.07 7.85 -19.28
N ARG A 391 5.21 6.63 -19.78
CA ARG A 391 6.28 5.70 -19.33
C ARG A 391 7.69 6.29 -19.45
N PRO A 392 8.03 7.14 -20.43
CA PRO A 392 9.34 7.79 -20.44
C PRO A 392 9.57 8.73 -19.27
N LEU A 393 8.53 9.40 -18.73
CA LEU A 393 8.65 10.26 -17.54
C LEU A 393 8.89 9.41 -16.30
N VAL A 394 8.18 8.29 -16.15
CA VAL A 394 8.37 7.33 -15.04
C VAL A 394 9.77 6.70 -15.10
N ALA A 395 10.25 6.33 -16.29
CA ALA A 395 11.60 5.80 -16.48
C ALA A 395 12.68 6.83 -16.13
N GLU A 396 12.47 8.11 -16.50
CA GLU A 396 13.37 9.20 -16.13
C GLU A 396 13.41 9.43 -14.63
N ALA A 397 12.26 9.37 -13.95
CA ALA A 397 12.21 9.46 -12.48
C ALA A 397 13.03 8.34 -11.82
N ARG A 398 12.93 7.12 -12.31
CA ARG A 398 13.75 5.99 -11.84
C ARG A 398 15.25 6.25 -12.07
N LEU A 399 15.61 6.72 -13.26
CA LEU A 399 17.00 7.03 -13.58
C LEU A 399 17.57 8.09 -12.64
N ARG A 400 16.81 9.17 -12.36
CA ARG A 400 17.21 10.21 -11.39
C ARG A 400 17.33 9.69 -9.97
N ALA A 401 16.53 8.70 -9.60
CA ALA A 401 16.64 8.00 -8.32
C ALA A 401 17.79 6.98 -8.27
N GLY A 402 18.59 6.83 -9.35
CA GLY A 402 19.67 5.85 -9.44
C GLY A 402 19.22 4.41 -9.65
N ALA A 403 17.98 4.20 -10.06
CA ALA A 403 17.34 2.91 -10.29
C ALA A 403 17.39 2.47 -11.76
N ALA A 404 16.80 1.32 -12.08
CA ALA A 404 16.80 0.77 -13.43
C ALA A 404 15.77 1.46 -14.35
N LEU A 405 16.14 1.72 -15.60
CA LEU A 405 15.19 2.16 -16.61
C LEU A 405 14.09 1.11 -16.86
N ASP A 406 14.45 -0.18 -16.78
CA ASP A 406 13.50 -1.31 -16.84
C ASP A 406 13.77 -2.28 -15.67
N PRO A 407 13.11 -2.08 -14.52
CA PRO A 407 13.31 -2.90 -13.31
C PRO A 407 13.07 -4.39 -13.53
N LEU A 408 12.01 -4.73 -14.28
CA LEU A 408 11.63 -6.12 -14.51
C LEU A 408 12.63 -6.84 -15.42
N ALA A 409 13.15 -6.16 -16.45
CA ALA A 409 14.17 -6.71 -17.30
C ALA A 409 15.46 -6.99 -16.52
N VAL A 410 15.87 -6.08 -15.62
CA VAL A 410 17.03 -6.29 -14.73
C VAL A 410 16.78 -7.46 -13.80
N TYR A 411 15.64 -7.53 -13.14
CA TYR A 411 15.28 -8.64 -12.25
C TYR A 411 15.45 -10.00 -12.94
N ARG A 412 14.92 -10.14 -14.14
CA ARG A 412 14.98 -11.37 -14.94
C ARG A 412 16.37 -11.64 -15.51
N GLN A 413 17.06 -10.62 -16.01
CA GLN A 413 18.41 -10.75 -16.58
C GLN A 413 19.40 -11.32 -15.55
N TYR A 414 19.29 -10.87 -14.31
CA TYR A 414 20.17 -11.32 -13.22
C TYR A 414 19.61 -12.49 -12.41
N LYS A 415 18.51 -13.11 -12.89
CA LYS A 415 17.92 -14.34 -12.32
C LYS A 415 17.71 -14.26 -10.81
N VAL A 416 17.16 -13.13 -10.35
CA VAL A 416 17.05 -12.83 -8.93
C VAL A 416 16.31 -13.94 -8.17
N ARG A 417 15.18 -14.45 -8.71
CA ARG A 417 14.44 -15.52 -8.06
C ARG A 417 15.25 -16.81 -7.91
N GLU A 418 16.01 -17.21 -8.92
CA GLU A 418 16.85 -18.40 -8.84
C GLU A 418 17.93 -18.27 -7.75
N GLU A 419 18.53 -17.09 -7.60
CA GLU A 419 19.49 -16.84 -6.54
C GLU A 419 18.83 -16.82 -5.14
N LEU A 420 17.63 -16.27 -5.00
CA LEU A 420 16.87 -16.34 -3.74
C LEU A 420 16.54 -17.80 -3.38
N ILE A 421 16.12 -18.61 -4.35
CA ILE A 421 15.87 -20.05 -4.15
C ILE A 421 17.13 -20.77 -3.71
N LYS A 422 18.26 -20.50 -4.33
CA LYS A 422 19.55 -21.11 -3.99
C LYS A 422 19.97 -20.79 -2.55
N ASN A 423 19.70 -19.55 -2.10
CA ASN A 423 20.11 -19.06 -0.79
C ASN A 423 19.15 -19.44 0.34
N ARG A 424 17.84 -19.43 0.08
CA ARG A 424 16.79 -19.62 1.08
C ARG A 424 16.10 -20.99 1.01
N GLY A 425 16.14 -21.65 -0.17
CA GLY A 425 15.53 -22.95 -0.43
C GLY A 425 14.31 -22.90 -1.36
N ALA A 426 14.01 -24.05 -1.98
CA ALA A 426 12.94 -24.17 -2.96
C ALA A 426 11.52 -24.33 -2.36
N LYS A 427 11.40 -24.48 -1.04
CA LYS A 427 10.13 -24.70 -0.32
C LYS A 427 9.96 -23.74 0.86
N THR A 428 10.51 -22.55 0.74
CA THR A 428 10.30 -21.51 1.75
C THR A 428 8.88 -20.96 1.63
N VAL A 429 8.31 -20.60 2.77
CA VAL A 429 7.01 -19.94 2.87
C VAL A 429 7.23 -18.68 3.68
N ALA A 430 6.82 -17.53 3.12
CA ALA A 430 6.88 -16.28 3.85
C ALA A 430 6.01 -16.34 5.11
N THR A 431 6.50 -15.74 6.20
CA THR A 431 5.72 -15.61 7.43
C THR A 431 4.61 -14.59 7.20
N GLY A 432 3.43 -14.85 7.74
CA GLY A 432 2.41 -13.84 7.87
C GLY A 432 1.08 -14.09 7.17
N LEU A 433 0.87 -15.14 6.43
CA LEU A 433 -0.48 -15.49 5.94
C LEU A 433 -0.72 -16.98 5.94
#